data_cd4160648b9d3834b91b15151cebb725
#
_entry.id   cd4160648b9d3834b91b15151cebb725
#
_cell.length_a   1.000
_cell.length_b   1.000
_cell.length_c   1.000
_cell.angle_alpha   90.00
_cell.angle_beta   90.00
_cell.angle_gamma   90.00
#
_symmetry.space_group_name_H-M   'P 1'
#
loop_
_entity.id
_entity.type
_entity.pdbx_description
1 polymer ?
#
loop_
_entity_poly.entity_id
_entity_poly.type
_entity_poly.pdbx_seq_one_letter_code
_entity_poly.pdbx_strand_id
1 'polypeptide(L)'
;MNSSIANTLMRGTLAASFLIAAQFAYAHAHPKVQTPAPDATVSAPHEVAIDYTEGLEPSFSTLVVVDAQGKQVNSAKSNVDATDKKHMSVALPDLKPGTYQVEWTAVADDGHRTQGHYMFNVN
;
A
#
# COMPACT_ATOMS: atom_id res chain seq x y z
N MET A 1 54.11 -38.00 -41.34
CA MET A 1 53.29 -36.86 -41.75
C MET A 1 51.99 -36.89 -40.99
N ASN A 2 51.99 -36.32 -39.85
CA ASN A 2 50.84 -36.38 -39.00
C ASN A 2 50.23 -35.01 -38.91
N SER A 3 49.19 -34.84 -39.62
CA SER A 3 48.33 -33.71 -39.38
C SER A 3 47.60 -33.97 -38.10
N SER A 4 48.06 -33.40 -37.04
CA SER A 4 47.30 -33.36 -35.82
C SER A 4 46.14 -32.44 -36.04
N ILE A 5 45.01 -33.02 -36.25
CA ILE A 5 43.77 -32.29 -36.20
C ILE A 5 43.57 -31.91 -34.76
N ALA A 6 43.94 -30.71 -34.43
CA ALA A 6 43.53 -30.12 -33.16
C ALA A 6 42.01 -29.94 -33.23
N ASN A 7 41.32 -30.91 -32.76
CA ASN A 7 39.92 -30.75 -32.44
C ASN A 7 39.84 -29.76 -31.32
N THR A 8 39.78 -28.53 -31.70
CA THR A 8 39.35 -27.50 -30.79
C THR A 8 37.88 -27.73 -30.58
N LEU A 9 37.58 -28.56 -29.63
CA LEU A 9 36.24 -28.61 -29.05
C LEU A 9 36.02 -27.26 -28.42
N MET A 10 35.42 -26.42 -29.19
CA MET A 10 34.82 -25.23 -28.66
C MET A 10 33.67 -25.69 -27.74
N ARG A 11 34.05 -25.90 -26.51
CA ARG A 11 33.09 -26.04 -25.46
C ARG A 11 32.46 -24.66 -25.31
N GLY A 12 31.37 -24.46 -26.02
CA GLY A 12 30.48 -23.38 -25.70
C GLY A 12 30.04 -23.58 -24.28
N THR A 13 30.65 -22.83 -23.41
CA THR A 13 30.12 -22.69 -22.05
C THR A 13 28.78 -22.03 -22.21
N LEU A 14 27.74 -22.84 -22.16
CA LEU A 14 26.41 -22.33 -21.98
C LEU A 14 26.45 -21.71 -20.59
N ALA A 15 26.75 -20.44 -20.53
CA ALA A 15 26.46 -19.65 -19.35
C ALA A 15 24.94 -19.60 -19.27
N ALA A 16 24.39 -20.52 -18.52
CA ALA A 16 23.01 -20.38 -18.08
C ALA A 16 22.98 -19.12 -17.22
N SER A 17 22.67 -18.02 -17.87
CA SER A 17 22.30 -16.82 -17.17
C SER A 17 21.03 -17.15 -16.43
N PHE A 18 21.17 -17.58 -15.19
CA PHE A 18 20.05 -17.53 -14.27
C PHE A 18 19.72 -16.05 -14.09
N LEU A 19 18.85 -15.56 -14.93
CA LEU A 19 18.06 -14.41 -14.58
C LEU A 19 17.24 -14.86 -13.37
N ILE A 20 17.84 -14.73 -12.21
CA ILE A 20 17.06 -14.63 -10.99
C ILE A 20 16.30 -13.35 -11.18
N ALA A 21 15.10 -13.44 -11.78
CA ALA A 21 14.11 -12.45 -11.60
C ALA A 21 13.93 -12.41 -10.09
N ALA A 22 14.56 -11.42 -9.45
CA ALA A 22 14.27 -11.12 -8.07
C ALA A 22 12.79 -10.81 -8.06
N GLN A 23 12.00 -11.83 -7.80
CA GLN A 23 10.63 -11.62 -7.39
C GLN A 23 10.77 -10.95 -6.04
N PHE A 24 10.76 -9.62 -6.08
CA PHE A 24 10.44 -8.87 -4.90
C PHE A 24 9.04 -9.35 -4.52
N ALA A 25 8.98 -10.32 -3.61
CA ALA A 25 7.76 -10.54 -2.87
C ALA A 25 7.43 -9.17 -2.30
N TYR A 26 6.39 -8.53 -2.82
CA TYR A 26 5.93 -7.25 -2.32
C TYR A 26 5.37 -7.49 -0.92
N ALA A 27 6.28 -7.49 0.07
CA ALA A 27 5.95 -7.51 1.48
C ALA A 27 5.46 -6.13 1.96
N HIS A 28 5.17 -5.21 1.03
CA HIS A 28 4.65 -3.89 1.34
C HIS A 28 3.13 -3.93 1.40
N ALA A 29 2.57 -3.37 2.45
CA ALA A 29 1.13 -3.18 2.55
C ALA A 29 0.68 -2.10 1.56
N HIS A 30 -0.22 -2.47 0.65
CA HIS A 30 -0.84 -1.55 -0.28
C HIS A 30 -2.35 -1.51 -0.08
N PRO A 31 -3.01 -0.35 -0.25
CA PRO A 31 -4.46 -0.29 -0.24
C PRO A 31 -5.06 -1.21 -1.30
N LYS A 32 -6.00 -2.03 -0.87
CA LYS A 32 -6.76 -2.95 -1.73
C LYS A 32 -8.17 -2.45 -1.95
N VAL A 33 -8.83 -1.99 -0.88
CA VAL A 33 -10.15 -1.39 -0.91
C VAL A 33 -10.13 -0.14 -0.07
N GLN A 34 -10.62 0.97 -0.61
CA GLN A 34 -10.70 2.25 0.07
C GLN A 34 -12.17 2.70 0.11
N THR A 35 -12.66 3.06 1.28
CA THR A 35 -14.04 3.49 1.49
C THR A 35 -14.07 4.78 2.32
N PRO A 36 -14.52 5.91 1.81
CA PRO A 36 -14.96 6.14 0.43
C PRO A 36 -13.85 5.85 -0.59
N ALA A 37 -14.24 5.49 -1.81
CA ALA A 37 -13.27 5.26 -2.89
C ALA A 37 -12.59 6.56 -3.33
N PRO A 38 -11.38 6.52 -3.90
CA PRO A 38 -10.74 7.70 -4.46
C PRO A 38 -11.65 8.41 -5.47
N ASP A 39 -11.72 9.72 -5.34
CA ASP A 39 -12.53 10.62 -6.17
C ASP A 39 -14.05 10.40 -6.10
N ALA A 40 -14.53 9.54 -5.23
CA ALA A 40 -15.96 9.35 -5.02
C ALA A 40 -16.61 10.57 -4.41
N THR A 41 -17.87 10.80 -4.78
CA THR A 41 -18.76 11.75 -4.12
C THR A 41 -19.77 10.96 -3.29
N VAL A 42 -19.80 11.20 -2.00
CA VAL A 42 -20.63 10.46 -1.05
C VAL A 42 -21.43 11.39 -0.16
N SER A 43 -22.51 10.87 0.39
CA SER A 43 -23.18 11.54 1.52
C SER A 43 -22.29 11.40 2.74
N ALA A 44 -22.41 12.32 3.72
CA ALA A 44 -21.53 12.39 4.89
C ALA A 44 -21.17 11.00 5.46
N PRO A 45 -19.96 10.50 5.24
CA PRO A 45 -19.54 9.20 5.74
C PRO A 45 -19.21 9.31 7.24
N HIS A 46 -19.42 8.22 7.98
CA HIS A 46 -19.10 8.17 9.41
C HIS A 46 -17.70 7.67 9.70
N GLU A 47 -17.05 7.11 8.69
CA GLU A 47 -15.67 6.64 8.80
C GLU A 47 -14.98 6.62 7.44
N VAL A 48 -13.66 6.59 7.48
CA VAL A 48 -12.83 6.15 6.36
C VAL A 48 -12.23 4.82 6.75
N ALA A 49 -12.27 3.85 5.84
CA ALA A 49 -11.69 2.55 6.04
C ALA A 49 -10.83 2.14 4.83
N ILE A 50 -9.73 1.47 5.10
CA ILE A 50 -8.84 0.95 4.07
C ILE A 50 -8.51 -0.50 4.41
N ASP A 51 -8.75 -1.40 3.46
CA ASP A 51 -8.26 -2.77 3.51
C ASP A 51 -6.95 -2.85 2.73
N TYR A 52 -5.95 -3.45 3.35
CA TYR A 52 -4.60 -3.57 2.80
C TYR A 52 -4.31 -4.99 2.35
N THR A 53 -3.28 -5.13 1.54
CA THR A 53 -2.82 -6.44 1.04
C THR A 53 -2.11 -7.28 2.10
N GLU A 54 -1.57 -6.62 3.13
CA GLU A 54 -0.80 -7.23 4.21
C GLU A 54 -1.28 -6.76 5.57
N GLY A 55 -1.03 -7.55 6.62
CA GLY A 55 -1.30 -7.17 7.99
C GLY A 55 -0.46 -5.97 8.44
N LEU A 56 -1.05 -5.11 9.23
CA LEU A 56 -0.45 -3.86 9.69
C LEU A 56 0.01 -3.95 11.15
N GLU A 57 1.09 -3.25 11.44
CA GLU A 57 1.50 -2.96 12.82
C GLU A 57 0.66 -1.81 13.38
N PRO A 58 -0.21 -2.05 14.37
CA PRO A 58 -1.14 -1.03 14.86
C PRO A 58 -0.46 0.21 15.41
N SER A 59 0.69 0.04 16.07
CA SER A 59 1.41 1.14 16.72
C SER A 59 2.06 2.12 15.74
N PHE A 60 2.25 1.72 14.49
CA PHE A 60 2.97 2.50 13.49
C PHE A 60 2.14 2.85 12.27
N SER A 61 0.91 2.36 12.19
CA SER A 61 0.02 2.59 11.07
C SER A 61 -1.03 3.62 11.45
N THR A 62 -1.22 4.62 10.60
CA THR A 62 -2.12 5.75 10.86
C THR A 62 -2.94 6.12 9.64
N LEU A 63 -4.10 6.65 9.91
CA LEU A 63 -5.06 7.15 8.93
C LEU A 63 -5.60 8.48 9.43
N VAL A 64 -5.45 9.54 8.64
CA VAL A 64 -5.87 10.89 8.98
C VAL A 64 -6.69 11.46 7.84
N VAL A 65 -7.72 12.22 8.16
CA VAL A 65 -8.55 12.94 7.19
C VAL A 65 -8.42 14.42 7.43
N VAL A 66 -8.11 15.17 6.37
CA VAL A 66 -8.00 16.62 6.41
C VAL A 66 -8.98 17.26 5.44
N ASP A 67 -9.39 18.50 5.76
CA ASP A 67 -10.24 19.29 4.89
C ASP A 67 -9.44 20.00 3.79
N ALA A 68 -10.12 20.80 2.96
CA ALA A 68 -9.49 21.53 1.86
C ALA A 68 -8.44 22.56 2.33
N GLN A 69 -8.45 22.96 3.60
CA GLN A 69 -7.48 23.86 4.21
C GLN A 69 -6.34 23.11 4.92
N GLY A 70 -6.33 21.79 4.83
CA GLY A 70 -5.33 20.96 5.48
C GLY A 70 -5.55 20.73 6.97
N LYS A 71 -6.72 21.09 7.49
CA LYS A 71 -7.09 20.88 8.90
C LYS A 71 -7.58 19.46 9.10
N GLN A 72 -7.04 18.77 10.10
CA GLN A 72 -7.49 17.44 10.49
C GLN A 72 -8.93 17.48 11.00
N VAL A 73 -9.80 16.61 10.47
CA VAL A 73 -11.22 16.57 10.78
C VAL A 73 -11.66 15.28 11.47
N ASN A 74 -10.86 14.23 11.47
CA ASN A 74 -11.25 12.97 12.12
C ASN A 74 -11.41 13.16 13.62
N SER A 75 -12.44 12.52 14.19
CA SER A 75 -12.86 12.70 15.59
C SER A 75 -12.07 11.86 16.59
N ALA A 76 -11.32 10.88 16.12
CA ALA A 76 -10.51 9.99 16.95
C ALA A 76 -9.28 9.54 16.19
N LYS A 77 -8.36 8.88 16.89
CA LYS A 77 -7.23 8.21 16.23
C LYS A 77 -7.72 7.05 15.37
N SER A 78 -7.01 6.77 14.30
CA SER A 78 -7.24 5.58 13.50
C SER A 78 -6.95 4.30 14.29
N ASN A 79 -7.57 3.23 13.85
CA ASN A 79 -7.49 1.94 14.50
C ASN A 79 -7.29 0.83 13.48
N VAL A 80 -6.33 -0.04 13.74
CA VAL A 80 -6.18 -1.31 13.03
C VAL A 80 -7.04 -2.34 13.77
N ASP A 81 -7.91 -3.04 13.03
CA ASP A 81 -8.81 -4.03 13.62
C ASP A 81 -8.02 -5.16 14.27
N ALA A 82 -8.35 -5.46 15.53
CA ALA A 82 -7.67 -6.50 16.29
C ALA A 82 -7.89 -7.92 15.73
N THR A 83 -9.01 -8.13 15.03
CA THR A 83 -9.36 -9.43 14.42
C THR A 83 -9.03 -9.53 12.95
N ASP A 84 -8.79 -8.39 12.29
CA ASP A 84 -8.36 -8.32 10.89
C ASP A 84 -7.32 -7.21 10.73
N LYS A 85 -6.07 -7.55 10.91
CA LYS A 85 -4.96 -6.59 10.85
C LYS A 85 -4.73 -5.96 9.49
N LYS A 86 -5.43 -6.40 8.47
CA LYS A 86 -5.42 -5.76 7.15
C LYS A 86 -6.39 -4.60 7.05
N HIS A 87 -7.26 -4.42 8.03
CA HIS A 87 -8.29 -3.38 8.05
C HIS A 87 -7.90 -2.26 9.00
N MET A 88 -7.83 -1.04 8.48
CA MET A 88 -7.61 0.17 9.27
C MET A 88 -8.74 1.17 9.00
N SER A 89 -9.26 1.78 10.05
CA SER A 89 -10.33 2.75 9.96
C SER A 89 -10.13 3.94 10.87
N VAL A 90 -10.82 5.03 10.56
CA VAL A 90 -10.86 6.24 11.39
C VAL A 90 -12.28 6.79 11.40
N ALA A 91 -12.78 7.11 12.57
CA ALA A 91 -14.09 7.70 12.76
C ALA A 91 -14.11 9.16 12.31
N LEU A 92 -15.23 9.56 11.70
CA LEU A 92 -15.46 10.92 11.24
C LEU A 92 -16.65 11.53 12.00
N PRO A 93 -16.57 12.83 12.33
CA PRO A 93 -17.74 13.59 12.75
C PRO A 93 -18.66 13.86 11.55
N ASP A 94 -19.75 14.56 11.76
CA ASP A 94 -20.59 15.04 10.68
C ASP A 94 -19.80 16.01 9.80
N LEU A 95 -19.46 15.57 8.60
CA LEU A 95 -18.69 16.39 7.65
C LEU A 95 -19.62 17.29 6.85
N LYS A 96 -19.18 18.52 6.66
CA LYS A 96 -19.81 19.48 5.74
C LYS A 96 -19.52 19.09 4.29
N PRO A 97 -20.39 19.48 3.34
CA PRO A 97 -20.08 19.36 1.93
C PRO A 97 -18.71 19.97 1.59
N GLY A 98 -17.92 19.27 0.82
CA GLY A 98 -16.57 19.72 0.43
C GLY A 98 -15.68 18.58 0.03
N THR A 99 -14.43 18.92 -0.25
CA THR A 99 -13.39 17.97 -0.63
C THR A 99 -12.50 17.67 0.56
N TYR A 100 -12.23 16.40 0.77
CA TYR A 100 -11.41 15.89 1.88
C TYR A 100 -10.27 15.05 1.34
N GLN A 101 -9.14 15.08 2.03
CA GLN A 101 -7.99 14.25 1.71
C GLN A 101 -7.75 13.24 2.81
N VAL A 102 -7.61 12.00 2.41
CA VAL A 102 -7.19 10.90 3.30
C VAL A 102 -5.69 10.74 3.18
N GLU A 103 -5.00 10.77 4.31
CA GLU A 103 -3.56 10.55 4.40
C GLU A 103 -3.33 9.30 5.21
N TRP A 104 -2.59 8.35 4.66
CA TRP A 104 -2.35 7.09 5.35
C TRP A 104 -0.86 6.74 5.39
N THR A 105 -0.49 6.09 6.47
CA THR A 105 0.81 5.44 6.66
C THR A 105 0.54 4.02 7.09
N ALA A 106 1.10 3.06 6.38
CA ALA A 106 0.97 1.65 6.69
C ALA A 106 2.35 1.04 6.93
N VAL A 107 2.52 0.40 8.07
CA VAL A 107 3.70 -0.39 8.38
C VAL A 107 3.27 -1.84 8.43
N ALA A 108 3.81 -2.65 7.52
CA ALA A 108 3.51 -4.08 7.47
C ALA A 108 4.18 -4.85 8.63
N ASP A 109 3.73 -6.07 8.88
CA ASP A 109 4.27 -6.94 9.93
C ASP A 109 5.79 -7.16 9.81
N ASP A 110 6.36 -7.05 8.61
CA ASP A 110 7.80 -7.15 8.36
C ASP A 110 8.57 -5.85 8.60
N GLY A 111 7.88 -4.78 9.00
CA GLY A 111 8.47 -3.47 9.29
C GLY A 111 8.59 -2.53 8.10
N HIS A 112 8.23 -2.93 6.90
CA HIS A 112 8.25 -2.04 5.73
C HIS A 112 7.11 -1.03 5.79
N ARG A 113 7.46 0.24 5.52
CA ARG A 113 6.53 1.37 5.57
C ARG A 113 6.14 1.80 4.16
N THR A 114 4.84 1.98 3.96
CA THR A 114 4.26 2.64 2.80
C THR A 114 3.41 3.81 3.25
N GLN A 115 3.21 4.77 2.38
CA GLN A 115 2.37 5.94 2.65
C GLN A 115 1.75 6.46 1.36
N GLY A 116 0.62 7.13 1.49
CA GLY A 116 -0.06 7.72 0.35
C GLY A 116 -1.21 8.60 0.80
N HIS A 117 -1.92 9.11 -0.18
CA HIS A 117 -3.10 9.93 0.03
C HIS A 117 -4.07 9.78 -1.14
N TYR A 118 -5.32 10.08 -0.89
CA TYR A 118 -6.35 10.20 -1.91
C TYR A 118 -7.43 11.16 -1.43
N MET A 119 -8.29 11.57 -2.35
CA MET A 119 -9.36 12.53 -2.07
C MET A 119 -10.73 11.91 -2.27
N PHE A 120 -11.71 12.42 -1.54
CA PHE A 120 -13.12 12.15 -1.77
C PHE A 120 -13.93 13.42 -1.53
N ASN A 121 -15.16 13.45 -2.03
CA ASN A 121 -16.06 14.58 -1.91
C ASN A 121 -17.29 14.21 -1.09
N VAL A 122 -17.74 15.14 -0.29
CA VAL A 122 -19.02 15.06 0.45
C VAL A 122 -20.00 16.05 -0.18
N ASN A 123 -21.16 15.54 -0.58
CA ASN A 123 -22.24 16.37 -1.15
C ASN A 123 -23.23 16.87 -0.10
#